data_7ecaa606cfc102ba26f511a6a5072efd
#
_entry.id   7ecaa606cfc102ba26f511a6a5072efd
#
_cell.length_a   1.000
_cell.length_b   1.000
_cell.length_c   1.000
_cell.angle_alpha   90.00
_cell.angle_beta   90.00
_cell.angle_gamma   90.00
#
_symmetry.space_group_name_H-M   'P 1'
#
loop_
_entity.id
_entity.type
_entity.pdbx_description
1 polymer ?
#
loop_
_entity_poly.entity_id
_entity_poly.type
_entity_poly.pdbx_seq_one_letter_code
_entity_poly.pdbx_strand_id
1 'polypeptide(L)'
;MAQIGQEIANPRTGQRVRFVETAQASAGARLVLECVSPPSEEREPEHVHPYQTNRFAVHRGALRFRIAGRERVVATGEEVSIPPGTPHHFWVEGSEPAEYRQEFEPALNTEAFFE
;
A
#
# COMPACT_ATOMS: atom_id res chain seq x y z
N MET A 1 -4.36 2.62 -18.44
CA MET A 1 -2.96 2.52 -18.01
C MET A 1 -2.63 3.70 -17.10
N ALA A 2 -2.08 3.42 -15.92
CA ALA A 2 -1.73 4.47 -14.97
C ALA A 2 -0.55 5.32 -15.46
N GLN A 3 -0.58 6.59 -15.12
CA GLN A 3 0.46 7.53 -15.45
C GLN A 3 1.03 8.16 -14.17
N ILE A 4 2.30 8.51 -14.20
CA ILE A 4 2.95 9.19 -13.08
C ILE A 4 2.19 10.48 -12.75
N GLY A 5 1.89 10.69 -11.48
CA GLY A 5 1.14 11.83 -10.99
C GLY A 5 -0.38 11.65 -10.99
N GLN A 6 -0.90 10.59 -11.61
CA GLN A 6 -2.32 10.30 -11.60
C GLN A 6 -2.78 9.96 -10.18
N GLU A 7 -3.93 10.51 -9.78
CA GLU A 7 -4.52 10.22 -8.48
C GLU A 7 -5.83 9.45 -8.62
N ILE A 8 -6.05 8.52 -7.70
CA ILE A 8 -7.27 7.72 -7.62
C ILE A 8 -7.76 7.75 -6.17
N ALA A 9 -9.07 7.85 -5.98
CA ALA A 9 -9.68 7.79 -4.66
C ALA A 9 -10.61 6.59 -4.57
N ASN A 10 -10.55 5.87 -3.44
CA ASN A 10 -11.46 4.77 -3.15
C ASN A 10 -12.62 5.34 -2.33
N PRO A 11 -13.86 5.38 -2.87
CA PRO A 11 -14.98 6.00 -2.17
C PRO A 11 -15.42 5.23 -0.91
N ARG A 12 -15.10 3.94 -0.81
CA ARG A 12 -15.49 3.12 0.34
C ARG A 12 -14.61 3.37 1.56
N THR A 13 -13.31 3.47 1.35
CA THR A 13 -12.34 3.62 2.45
C THR A 13 -11.83 5.03 2.61
N GLY A 14 -12.02 5.88 1.60
CA GLY A 14 -11.46 7.22 1.56
C GLY A 14 -9.98 7.24 1.20
N GLN A 15 -9.38 6.10 0.89
CA GLN A 15 -7.98 6.04 0.48
C GLN A 15 -7.76 6.83 -0.80
N ARG A 16 -6.70 7.63 -0.82
CA ARG A 16 -6.24 8.35 -2.01
C ARG A 16 -4.86 7.86 -2.37
N VAL A 17 -4.66 7.59 -3.66
CA VAL A 17 -3.43 7.02 -4.18
C VAL A 17 -2.92 7.89 -5.31
N ARG A 18 -1.63 8.23 -5.26
CA ARG A 18 -0.96 8.92 -6.35
C ARG A 18 0.16 8.03 -6.89
N PHE A 19 0.17 7.83 -8.20
CA PHE A 19 1.18 6.99 -8.84
C PHE A 19 2.50 7.77 -8.95
N VAL A 20 3.54 7.26 -8.31
CA VAL A 20 4.88 7.85 -8.33
C VAL A 20 5.76 7.18 -9.39
N GLU A 21 5.67 5.85 -9.48
CA GLU A 21 6.36 5.08 -10.51
C GLU A 21 5.42 3.98 -10.98
N THR A 22 5.30 3.81 -12.30
CA THR A 22 4.37 2.85 -12.89
C THR A 22 5.12 1.66 -13.48
N ALA A 23 4.37 0.59 -13.77
CA ALA A 23 4.94 -0.58 -14.45
C ALA A 23 5.55 -0.16 -15.80
N GLN A 24 4.89 0.70 -16.56
CA GLN A 24 5.40 1.16 -17.84
C GLN A 24 6.69 1.99 -17.69
N ALA A 25 6.70 2.96 -16.77
CA ALA A 25 7.85 3.83 -16.57
C ALA A 25 9.08 3.09 -16.07
N SER A 26 8.89 2.02 -15.30
CA SER A 26 9.97 1.21 -14.72
C SER A 26 10.31 -0.04 -15.53
N ALA A 27 9.69 -0.21 -16.70
CA ALA A 27 9.82 -1.43 -17.52
C ALA A 27 9.46 -2.71 -16.74
N GLY A 28 8.43 -2.61 -15.90
CA GLY A 28 7.96 -3.73 -15.10
C GLY A 28 8.68 -3.95 -13.78
N ALA A 29 9.70 -3.13 -13.47
CA ALA A 29 10.52 -3.34 -12.27
C ALA A 29 9.73 -3.09 -10.99
N ARG A 30 8.90 -2.06 -10.96
CA ARG A 30 8.14 -1.73 -9.75
C ARG A 30 6.95 -0.82 -10.01
N LEU A 31 6.06 -0.81 -9.02
CA LEU A 31 4.97 0.14 -8.89
C LEU A 31 5.17 0.86 -7.55
N VAL A 32 5.18 2.18 -7.55
CA VAL A 32 5.35 2.99 -6.34
C VAL A 32 4.18 3.94 -6.21
N LEU A 33 3.53 3.93 -5.06
CA LEU A 33 2.36 4.75 -4.75
C LEU A 33 2.63 5.60 -3.52
N GLU A 34 2.16 6.86 -3.56
CA GLU A 34 1.99 7.68 -2.36
C GLU A 34 0.52 7.64 -1.98
N CYS A 35 0.26 7.26 -0.75
CA CYS A 35 -1.09 6.99 -0.27
C CYS A 35 -1.44 7.86 0.92
N VAL A 36 -2.71 8.25 1.00
CA VAL A 36 -3.30 8.87 2.18
C VAL A 36 -4.56 8.09 2.50
N SER A 37 -4.64 7.56 3.72
CA SER A 37 -5.80 6.79 4.17
C SER A 37 -6.35 7.36 5.47
N PRO A 38 -7.63 7.74 5.50
CA PRO A 38 -8.27 8.11 6.76
C PRO A 38 -8.57 6.87 7.59
N PRO A 39 -8.82 7.02 8.89
CA PRO A 39 -9.38 5.91 9.68
C PRO A 39 -10.68 5.46 9.05
N SER A 40 -10.89 4.15 9.00
CA SER A 40 -12.10 3.58 8.39
C SER A 40 -12.43 2.24 9.06
N GLU A 41 -13.72 1.96 9.18
CA GLU A 41 -14.19 0.64 9.62
C GLU A 41 -14.14 -0.36 8.47
N GLU A 42 -14.14 0.13 7.24
CA GLU A 42 -13.96 -0.71 6.06
C GLU A 42 -12.50 -1.13 5.96
N ARG A 43 -12.27 -2.43 5.96
CA ARG A 43 -10.92 -2.99 5.84
C ARG A 43 -10.88 -3.93 4.66
N GLU A 44 -9.76 -3.91 3.96
CA GLU A 44 -9.55 -4.89 2.91
C GLU A 44 -9.34 -6.27 3.52
N PRO A 45 -9.81 -7.34 2.86
CA PRO A 45 -9.56 -8.68 3.35
C PRO A 45 -8.08 -9.03 3.29
N GLU A 46 -7.70 -10.01 4.11
CA GLU A 46 -6.36 -10.59 4.04
C GLU A 46 -6.12 -11.12 2.64
N HIS A 47 -4.94 -10.84 2.12
CA HIS A 47 -4.57 -11.25 0.77
C HIS A 47 -3.09 -11.66 0.70
N VAL A 48 -2.72 -12.27 -0.42
CA VAL A 48 -1.38 -12.76 -0.68
C VAL A 48 -0.92 -12.26 -2.04
N HIS A 49 0.31 -11.73 -2.09
CA HIS A 49 0.98 -11.45 -3.36
C HIS A 49 2.03 -12.54 -3.59
N PRO A 50 1.74 -13.56 -4.40
CA PRO A 50 2.62 -14.74 -4.48
C PRO A 50 3.98 -14.45 -5.10
N TYR A 51 4.08 -13.40 -5.93
CA TYR A 51 5.30 -13.11 -6.71
C TYR A 51 5.84 -11.71 -6.50
N GLN A 52 5.37 -10.99 -5.48
CA GLN A 52 5.77 -9.61 -5.24
C GLN A 52 6.22 -9.40 -3.81
N THR A 53 7.24 -8.56 -3.64
CA THR A 53 7.56 -7.94 -2.36
C THR A 53 6.74 -6.67 -2.25
N ASN A 54 6.09 -6.45 -1.10
CA ASN A 54 5.32 -5.26 -0.83
C ASN A 54 5.98 -4.52 0.32
N ARG A 55 6.38 -3.26 0.08
CA ARG A 55 7.05 -2.41 1.08
C ARG A 55 6.20 -1.22 1.42
N PHE A 56 6.22 -0.84 2.68
CA PHE A 56 5.52 0.34 3.18
C PHE A 56 6.49 1.19 3.98
N ALA A 57 6.46 2.51 3.75
CA ALA A 57 7.19 3.49 4.55
C ALA A 57 6.19 4.52 5.04
N VAL A 58 6.03 4.69 6.35
CA VAL A 58 5.06 5.61 6.93
C VAL A 58 5.67 6.98 7.11
N HIS A 59 5.06 7.99 6.49
CA HIS A 59 5.51 9.38 6.55
C HIS A 59 4.80 10.16 7.66
N ARG A 60 3.54 9.82 7.93
CA ARG A 60 2.72 10.50 8.92
C ARG A 60 1.64 9.57 9.44
N GLY A 61 1.35 9.65 10.74
CA GLY A 61 0.41 8.74 11.36
C GLY A 61 1.01 7.37 11.59
N ALA A 62 0.18 6.34 11.60
CA ALA A 62 0.61 4.97 11.81
C ALA A 62 -0.32 3.99 11.12
N LEU A 63 0.23 2.85 10.71
CA LEU A 63 -0.52 1.73 10.14
C LEU A 63 -0.35 0.52 11.05
N ARG A 64 -1.42 -0.25 11.20
CA ARG A 64 -1.36 -1.55 11.86
C ARG A 64 -1.46 -2.62 10.79
N PHE A 65 -0.55 -3.57 10.84
CA PHE A 65 -0.49 -4.71 9.92
C PHE A 65 -0.78 -5.99 10.67
N ARG A 66 -1.44 -6.91 9.97
CA ARG A 66 -1.43 -8.31 10.34
C ARG A 66 -0.68 -9.06 9.25
N ILE A 67 0.47 -9.60 9.62
CA ILE A 67 1.40 -10.26 8.69
C ILE A 67 1.66 -11.67 9.19
N ALA A 68 1.29 -12.68 8.39
CA ALA A 68 1.42 -14.09 8.75
C ALA A 68 0.80 -14.37 10.14
N GLY A 69 -0.36 -13.76 10.42
CA GLY A 69 -1.10 -13.93 11.66
C GLY A 69 -0.60 -13.11 12.85
N ARG A 70 0.43 -12.27 12.66
CA ARG A 70 0.99 -11.43 13.73
C ARG A 70 0.72 -9.96 13.48
N GLU A 71 0.28 -9.25 14.51
CA GLU A 71 0.04 -7.82 14.39
C GLU A 71 1.29 -7.02 14.70
N ARG A 72 1.45 -5.91 13.98
CA ARG A 72 2.54 -4.98 14.14
C ARG A 72 2.08 -3.57 13.77
N VAL A 73 2.47 -2.60 14.58
CA VAL A 73 2.26 -1.17 14.26
C VAL A 73 3.52 -0.62 13.62
N VAL A 74 3.35 0.07 12.50
CA VAL A 74 4.42 0.78 11.81
C VAL A 74 4.13 2.27 11.96
N ALA A 75 4.95 2.95 12.71
CA ALA A 75 4.77 4.36 13.05
C ALA A 75 5.53 5.27 12.08
N THR A 76 5.33 6.58 12.23
CA THR A 76 6.01 7.59 11.43
C THR A 76 7.52 7.36 11.44
N GLY A 77 8.12 7.33 10.25
CA GLY A 77 9.55 7.10 10.07
C GLY A 77 9.96 5.64 10.01
N GLU A 78 9.04 4.72 10.23
CA GLU A 78 9.31 3.29 10.18
C GLU A 78 8.90 2.69 8.84
N GLU A 79 9.47 1.53 8.54
CA GLU A 79 9.21 0.78 7.31
C GLU A 79 8.93 -0.67 7.63
N VAL A 80 8.20 -1.33 6.72
CA VAL A 80 8.00 -2.78 6.77
C VAL A 80 8.07 -3.34 5.35
N SER A 81 8.66 -4.52 5.22
CA SER A 81 8.76 -5.26 3.96
C SER A 81 8.07 -6.60 4.12
N ILE A 82 7.14 -6.90 3.20
CA ILE A 82 6.37 -8.14 3.22
C ILE A 82 6.83 -8.97 2.04
N PRO A 83 7.48 -10.12 2.29
CA PRO A 83 7.99 -10.97 1.21
C PRO A 83 6.87 -11.65 0.43
N PRO A 84 7.16 -12.14 -0.78
CA PRO A 84 6.18 -12.87 -1.57
C PRO A 84 5.59 -14.06 -0.81
N GLY A 85 4.31 -14.35 -1.06
CA GLY A 85 3.64 -15.51 -0.48
C GLY A 85 3.22 -15.36 0.96
N THR A 86 3.30 -14.16 1.54
CA THR A 86 2.96 -13.91 2.94
C THR A 86 1.55 -13.32 3.05
N PRO A 87 0.61 -13.98 3.72
CA PRO A 87 -0.72 -13.42 3.95
C PRO A 87 -0.65 -12.16 4.81
N HIS A 88 -1.33 -11.11 4.40
CA HIS A 88 -1.32 -9.84 5.12
C HIS A 88 -2.52 -8.96 4.81
N HIS A 89 -2.81 -8.07 5.73
CA HIS A 89 -3.67 -6.92 5.49
C HIS A 89 -3.26 -5.80 6.46
N PHE A 90 -3.76 -4.59 6.23
CA PHE A 90 -3.42 -3.45 7.07
C PHE A 90 -4.58 -2.46 7.16
N TRP A 91 -4.51 -1.59 8.15
CA TRP A 91 -5.47 -0.52 8.37
C TRP A 91 -4.80 0.62 9.13
N VAL A 92 -5.46 1.77 9.14
CA VAL A 92 -4.94 2.94 9.85
C VAL A 92 -5.05 2.73 11.37
N GLU A 93 -3.95 2.97 12.07
CA GLU A 93 -3.91 2.91 13.52
C GLU A 93 -4.27 4.27 14.09
N GLY A 94 -5.23 4.29 15.03
CA GLY A 94 -5.64 5.52 15.70
C GLY A 94 -6.69 6.30 14.93
N SER A 95 -6.84 7.58 15.27
CA SER A 95 -7.91 8.45 14.78
C SER A 95 -7.46 9.47 13.74
N GLU A 96 -6.16 9.50 13.43
CA GLU A 96 -5.60 10.41 12.45
C GLU A 96 -5.37 9.72 11.11
N PRO A 97 -5.45 10.44 9.98
CA PRO A 97 -5.08 9.86 8.69
C PRO A 97 -3.61 9.45 8.67
N ALA A 98 -3.30 8.42 7.89
CA ALA A 98 -1.93 7.99 7.66
C ALA A 98 -1.50 8.35 6.25
N GLU A 99 -0.26 8.82 6.11
CA GLU A 99 0.38 9.08 4.84
C GLU A 99 1.56 8.13 4.71
N TYR A 100 1.64 7.41 3.60
CA TYR A 100 2.65 6.36 3.45
C TYR A 100 2.96 6.10 1.99
N ARG A 101 4.15 5.55 1.77
CA ARG A 101 4.56 5.04 0.46
C ARG A 101 4.33 3.54 0.44
N GLN A 102 3.75 3.05 -0.66
CA GLN A 102 3.58 1.63 -0.90
C GLN A 102 4.29 1.25 -2.19
N GLU A 103 5.07 0.18 -2.15
CA GLU A 103 5.88 -0.26 -3.28
C GLU A 103 5.65 -1.74 -3.54
N PHE A 104 5.48 -2.09 -4.82
CA PHE A 104 5.34 -3.47 -5.28
C PHE A 104 6.49 -3.77 -6.24
N GLU A 105 7.22 -4.84 -6.00
CA GLU A 105 8.38 -5.24 -6.80
C GLU A 105 8.36 -6.74 -7.04
N PRO A 106 8.25 -7.20 -8.29
CA PRO A 106 8.00 -6.43 -9.51
C PRO A 106 6.58 -5.88 -9.59
N ALA A 107 6.31 -5.02 -10.57
CA ALA A 107 5.02 -4.36 -10.70
C ALA A 107 3.87 -5.31 -11.05
N LEU A 108 4.11 -6.28 -11.93
CA LEU A 108 3.08 -7.18 -12.47
C LEU A 108 1.85 -6.41 -12.94
N ASN A 109 0.64 -6.90 -12.65
CA ASN A 109 -0.62 -6.24 -13.00
C ASN A 109 -1.25 -5.49 -11.82
N THR A 110 -0.51 -5.25 -10.76
CA THR A 110 -1.02 -4.62 -9.54
C THR A 110 -1.58 -3.22 -9.81
N GLU A 111 -0.99 -2.51 -10.75
CA GLU A 111 -1.44 -1.18 -11.18
C GLU A 111 -2.92 -1.19 -11.55
N ALA A 112 -3.38 -2.20 -12.28
CA ALA A 112 -4.78 -2.33 -12.70
C ALA A 112 -5.75 -2.46 -11.51
N PHE A 113 -5.29 -3.00 -10.39
CA PHE A 113 -6.09 -3.13 -9.19
C PHE A 113 -6.49 -1.75 -8.62
N PHE A 114 -5.62 -0.75 -8.80
CA PHE A 114 -5.85 0.60 -8.28
C PHE A 114 -6.53 1.52 -9.29
N GLU A 115 -6.67 1.14 -10.53
CA GLU A 115 -7.32 1.96 -11.56
C GLU A 115 -8.84 1.96 -11.50
#